data_4e194f4eb1f5dfb17054005dd4a24229
#
_entry.id   4e194f4eb1f5dfb17054005dd4a24229
#
_cell.length_a   1.000
_cell.length_b   1.000
_cell.length_c   1.000
_cell.angle_alpha   90.00
_cell.angle_beta   90.00
_cell.angle_gamma   90.00
#
_symmetry.space_group_name_H-M   'P 1'
#
loop_
_entity.id
_entity.type
_entity.pdbx_description
1 polymer ?
#
loop_
_entity_poly.entity_id
_entity_poly.type
_entity_poly.pdbx_seq_one_letter_code
_entity_poly.pdbx_strand_id
1 'polypeptide(L)'
;MRIAILEDDPAHARIIEKTLLQAGHQCQVYGDGRLMLRELHRQSYDLFVLDWHVPHVEGPEILGWIRRNLPRHLPVLFVTSRDDEQDVVEGLQAGADDYMTKPIRALELQARVTALLRRAYPETTRPVQPGFGDYVFDLHRREISLRGKVVDLKPKEYELALFLFRNPGRLLTHQHLLEELWGTSAIDTRTVTTHMSQLRRKLDLRPQNGVRVVPVYGLGYRFEVLDSAETPTNTNNDASP
;
A
#
# COMPACT_ATOMS: atom_id res chain seq x y z
N MET A 1 -2.62 -8.00 4.89
CA MET A 1 -2.82 -6.62 4.46
C MET A 1 -3.31 -5.79 5.63
N ARG A 2 -3.00 -4.47 5.66
CA ARG A 2 -3.47 -3.53 6.71
C ARG A 2 -4.67 -2.76 6.20
N ILE A 3 -5.78 -2.82 6.94
CA ILE A 3 -7.05 -2.20 6.56
C ILE A 3 -7.43 -1.15 7.59
N ALA A 4 -7.71 0.07 7.13
CA ALA A 4 -8.29 1.12 7.97
C ALA A 4 -9.82 1.08 7.84
N ILE A 5 -10.51 1.10 8.97
CA ILE A 5 -11.97 1.05 9.07
C ILE A 5 -12.44 2.35 9.71
N LEU A 6 -13.30 3.09 9.04
CA LEU A 6 -14.01 4.26 9.57
C LEU A 6 -15.45 3.89 9.83
N GLU A 7 -15.84 3.74 11.09
CA GLU A 7 -17.17 3.33 11.51
C GLU A 7 -17.40 3.76 12.95
N ASP A 8 -18.42 4.54 13.21
CA ASP A 8 -18.71 5.08 14.55
C ASP A 8 -19.62 4.18 15.39
N ASP A 9 -20.41 3.31 14.75
CA ASP A 9 -21.20 2.30 15.45
C ASP A 9 -20.31 1.12 15.91
N PRO A 10 -20.18 0.89 17.25
CA PRO A 10 -19.31 -0.17 17.75
C PRO A 10 -19.76 -1.59 17.36
N ALA A 11 -21.03 -1.81 17.04
CA ALA A 11 -21.52 -3.11 16.64
C ALA A 11 -21.12 -3.41 15.18
N HIS A 12 -21.29 -2.45 14.28
CA HIS A 12 -20.85 -2.54 12.90
C HIS A 12 -19.32 -2.64 12.80
N ALA A 13 -18.59 -1.78 13.51
CA ALA A 13 -17.15 -1.82 13.58
C ALA A 13 -16.61 -3.21 13.96
N ARG A 14 -17.20 -3.83 15.01
CA ARG A 14 -16.83 -5.20 15.45
C ARG A 14 -17.09 -6.26 14.40
N ILE A 15 -18.21 -6.16 13.66
CA ILE A 15 -18.54 -7.12 12.59
C ILE A 15 -17.50 -7.01 11.47
N ILE A 16 -17.20 -5.79 11.02
CA ILE A 16 -16.21 -5.54 9.96
C ILE A 16 -14.83 -6.04 10.41
N GLU A 17 -14.36 -5.57 11.56
CA GLU A 17 -13.06 -5.92 12.11
C GLU A 17 -12.90 -7.44 12.27
N LYS A 18 -13.84 -8.11 12.94
CA LYS A 18 -13.81 -9.56 13.15
C LYS A 18 -13.74 -10.32 11.83
N THR A 19 -14.56 -9.93 10.85
CA THR A 19 -14.59 -10.56 9.53
C THR A 19 -13.23 -10.48 8.84
N LEU A 20 -12.61 -9.30 8.86
CA LEU A 20 -11.35 -9.05 8.18
C LEU A 20 -10.15 -9.64 8.92
N LEU A 21 -10.16 -9.66 10.26
CA LEU A 21 -9.16 -10.38 11.07
C LEU A 21 -9.19 -11.87 10.80
N GLN A 22 -10.38 -12.48 10.70
CA GLN A 22 -10.54 -13.90 10.36
C GLN A 22 -10.05 -14.23 8.93
N ALA A 23 -10.09 -13.25 8.03
CA ALA A 23 -9.50 -13.37 6.69
C ALA A 23 -7.98 -13.13 6.65
N GLY A 24 -7.32 -12.98 7.81
CA GLY A 24 -5.86 -12.81 7.93
C GLY A 24 -5.36 -11.39 7.66
N HIS A 25 -6.23 -10.39 7.74
CA HIS A 25 -5.85 -8.97 7.63
C HIS A 25 -5.57 -8.38 9.02
N GLN A 26 -4.81 -7.29 9.06
CA GLN A 26 -4.66 -6.44 10.24
C GLN A 26 -5.63 -5.26 10.10
N CYS A 27 -6.35 -4.93 11.15
CA CYS A 27 -7.38 -3.89 11.12
C CYS A 27 -7.07 -2.79 12.13
N GLN A 28 -7.34 -1.54 11.74
CA GLN A 28 -7.35 -0.39 12.62
C GLN A 28 -8.69 0.32 12.47
N VAL A 29 -9.44 0.39 13.59
CA VAL A 29 -10.78 1.01 13.62
C VAL A 29 -10.68 2.45 14.11
N TYR A 30 -11.41 3.34 13.45
CA TYR A 30 -11.60 4.74 13.78
C TYR A 30 -13.10 5.05 13.85
N GLY A 31 -13.57 5.55 14.99
CA GLY A 31 -14.94 6.03 15.16
C GLY A 31 -15.11 7.53 14.87
N ASP A 32 -14.06 8.19 14.36
CA ASP A 32 -14.02 9.63 14.12
C ASP A 32 -13.10 9.92 12.91
N GLY A 33 -13.62 10.63 11.92
CA GLY A 33 -12.88 10.95 10.70
C GLY A 33 -11.64 11.80 10.94
N ARG A 34 -11.63 12.69 11.95
CA ARG A 34 -10.43 13.50 12.31
C ARG A 34 -9.30 12.62 12.85
N LEU A 35 -9.64 11.61 13.65
CA LEU A 35 -8.64 10.67 14.17
C LEU A 35 -8.03 9.87 13.04
N MET A 36 -8.86 9.40 12.10
CA MET A 36 -8.37 8.70 10.91
C MET A 36 -7.42 9.59 10.09
N LEU A 37 -7.82 10.81 9.73
CA LEU A 37 -6.98 11.74 8.95
C LEU A 37 -5.61 11.98 9.59
N ARG A 38 -5.56 12.14 10.92
CA ARG A 38 -4.31 12.33 11.65
C ARG A 38 -3.37 11.14 11.51
N GLU A 39 -3.92 9.92 11.56
CA GLU A 39 -3.11 8.71 11.47
C GLU A 39 -2.72 8.34 10.04
N LEU A 40 -3.46 8.80 9.02
CA LEU A 40 -3.11 8.58 7.61
C LEU A 40 -1.76 9.21 7.20
N HIS A 41 -1.27 10.20 7.95
CA HIS A 41 0.07 10.76 7.75
C HIS A 41 1.20 9.89 8.32
N ARG A 42 0.86 8.92 9.18
CA ARG A 42 1.84 8.12 9.93
C ARG A 42 1.82 6.65 9.52
N GLN A 43 0.65 6.11 9.32
CA GLN A 43 0.44 4.69 9.09
C GLN A 43 0.20 4.39 7.60
N SER A 44 0.63 3.20 7.18
CA SER A 44 0.34 2.67 5.84
C SER A 44 -0.86 1.74 5.90
N TYR A 45 -1.77 1.90 4.95
CA TYR A 45 -2.91 0.99 4.76
C TYR A 45 -2.95 0.51 3.32
N ASP A 46 -3.52 -0.67 3.12
CA ASP A 46 -3.64 -1.31 1.82
C ASP A 46 -5.07 -1.23 1.28
N LEU A 47 -6.04 -0.94 2.15
CA LEU A 47 -7.45 -0.77 1.81
C LEU A 47 -8.14 0.06 2.89
N PHE A 48 -9.16 0.81 2.47
CA PHE A 48 -10.03 1.57 3.35
C PHE A 48 -11.45 1.02 3.28
N VAL A 49 -12.08 0.81 4.45
CA VAL A 49 -13.51 0.58 4.60
C VAL A 49 -14.08 1.81 5.28
N LEU A 50 -14.95 2.55 4.61
CA LEU A 50 -15.47 3.83 5.10
C LEU A 50 -16.98 3.75 5.25
N ASP A 51 -17.53 4.16 6.42
CA ASP A 51 -18.90 4.59 6.47
C ASP A 51 -19.03 6.00 5.90
N TRP A 52 -20.20 6.33 5.39
CA TRP A 52 -20.51 7.65 4.86
C TRP A 52 -20.64 8.69 5.97
N HIS A 53 -21.48 8.39 6.96
CA HIS A 53 -21.79 9.28 8.06
C HIS A 53 -21.06 8.86 9.32
N VAL A 54 -20.04 9.63 9.67
CA VAL A 54 -19.30 9.50 10.93
C VAL A 54 -19.08 10.91 11.52
N PRO A 55 -18.83 11.02 12.82
CA PRO A 55 -18.64 12.31 13.46
C PRO A 55 -17.48 13.12 12.86
N HIS A 56 -17.66 14.43 12.79
CA HIS A 56 -16.70 15.49 12.48
C HIS A 56 -16.25 15.57 11.01
N VAL A 57 -15.72 14.51 10.44
CA VAL A 57 -15.27 14.47 9.03
C VAL A 57 -15.88 13.23 8.39
N GLU A 58 -16.78 13.42 7.45
CA GLU A 58 -17.52 12.35 6.81
C GLU A 58 -16.68 11.52 5.83
N GLY A 59 -17.16 10.30 5.53
CA GLY A 59 -16.50 9.36 4.62
C GLY A 59 -16.11 9.95 3.26
N PRO A 60 -16.97 10.70 2.57
CA PRO A 60 -16.62 11.34 1.29
C PRO A 60 -15.47 12.35 1.39
N GLU A 61 -15.36 13.08 2.49
CA GLU A 61 -14.23 14.00 2.72
C GLU A 61 -12.92 13.22 2.90
N ILE A 62 -12.96 12.11 3.65
CA ILE A 62 -11.83 11.19 3.82
C ILE A 62 -11.43 10.60 2.46
N LEU A 63 -12.38 10.12 1.66
CA LEU A 63 -12.14 9.63 0.31
C LEU A 63 -11.45 10.70 -0.55
N GLY A 64 -11.99 11.94 -0.55
CA GLY A 64 -11.39 13.06 -1.27
C GLY A 64 -9.95 13.34 -0.83
N TRP A 65 -9.65 13.24 0.45
CA TRP A 65 -8.29 13.37 0.98
C TRP A 65 -7.39 12.23 0.49
N ILE A 66 -7.86 10.97 0.58
CA ILE A 66 -7.15 9.78 0.10
C ILE A 66 -6.78 9.95 -1.39
N ARG A 67 -7.73 10.36 -2.24
CA ARG A 67 -7.52 10.49 -3.69
C ARG A 67 -6.55 11.61 -4.06
N ARG A 68 -6.43 12.65 -3.24
CA ARG A 68 -5.47 13.75 -3.46
C ARG A 68 -4.07 13.45 -2.94
N ASN A 69 -3.94 12.68 -1.85
CA ASN A 69 -2.69 12.58 -1.11
C ASN A 69 -2.04 11.19 -1.17
N LEU A 70 -2.83 10.14 -1.44
CA LEU A 70 -2.35 8.77 -1.47
C LEU A 70 -2.35 8.22 -2.91
N PRO A 71 -1.64 7.11 -3.18
CA PRO A 71 -1.62 6.49 -4.50
C PRO A 71 -3.03 6.14 -4.99
N ARG A 72 -3.34 6.47 -6.24
CA ARG A 72 -4.70 6.32 -6.81
C ARG A 72 -5.23 4.88 -6.81
N HIS A 73 -4.34 3.88 -6.82
CA HIS A 73 -4.72 2.47 -6.82
C HIS A 73 -5.10 1.93 -5.42
N LEU A 74 -4.96 2.74 -4.35
CA LEU A 74 -5.40 2.34 -3.01
C LEU A 74 -6.92 2.16 -2.98
N PRO A 75 -7.42 0.92 -2.73
CA PRO A 75 -8.83 0.66 -2.82
C PRO A 75 -9.60 1.22 -1.62
N VAL A 76 -10.77 1.77 -1.93
CA VAL A 76 -11.74 2.29 -0.95
C VAL A 76 -13.09 1.63 -1.18
N LEU A 77 -13.61 0.99 -0.13
CA LEU A 77 -14.95 0.39 -0.06
C LEU A 77 -15.82 1.23 0.85
N PHE A 78 -16.94 1.76 0.36
CA PHE A 78 -17.98 2.27 1.25
C PHE A 78 -18.83 1.14 1.81
N VAL A 79 -19.13 1.21 3.14
CA VAL A 79 -20.09 0.33 3.83
C VAL A 79 -21.02 1.23 4.64
N THR A 80 -22.22 1.48 4.15
CA THR A 80 -23.11 2.52 4.69
C THR A 80 -24.59 2.13 4.63
N SER A 81 -25.43 2.83 5.38
CA SER A 81 -26.89 2.65 5.35
C SER A 81 -27.56 3.39 4.18
N ARG A 82 -26.83 4.18 3.41
CA ARG A 82 -27.36 4.84 2.20
C ARG A 82 -27.48 3.79 1.10
N ASP A 83 -28.70 3.51 0.66
CA ASP A 83 -29.04 2.43 -0.27
C ASP A 83 -29.75 2.91 -1.53
N ASP A 84 -30.04 4.21 -1.64
CA ASP A 84 -30.59 4.81 -2.85
C ASP A 84 -29.60 4.73 -4.01
N GLU A 85 -30.11 4.51 -5.22
CA GLU A 85 -29.30 4.43 -6.44
C GLU A 85 -28.43 5.68 -6.63
N GLN A 86 -28.97 6.87 -6.31
CA GLN A 86 -28.23 8.12 -6.40
C GLN A 86 -27.04 8.17 -5.45
N ASP A 87 -27.17 7.65 -4.23
CA ASP A 87 -26.11 7.60 -3.23
C ASP A 87 -24.95 6.67 -3.68
N VAL A 88 -25.30 5.51 -4.24
CA VAL A 88 -24.32 4.58 -4.80
C VAL A 88 -23.56 5.23 -5.95
N VAL A 89 -24.26 5.90 -6.86
CA VAL A 89 -23.66 6.62 -7.99
C VAL A 89 -22.75 7.74 -7.51
N GLU A 90 -23.17 8.54 -6.53
CA GLU A 90 -22.38 9.61 -5.94
C GLU A 90 -21.07 9.08 -5.34
N GLY A 91 -21.14 8.01 -4.54
CA GLY A 91 -19.96 7.40 -3.92
C GLY A 91 -18.94 6.88 -4.93
N LEU A 92 -19.41 6.20 -5.98
CA LEU A 92 -18.56 5.68 -7.05
C LEU A 92 -17.96 6.81 -7.89
N GLN A 93 -18.75 7.85 -8.23
CA GLN A 93 -18.26 9.02 -8.95
C GLN A 93 -17.25 9.84 -8.14
N ALA A 94 -17.39 9.89 -6.81
CA ALA A 94 -16.41 10.50 -5.92
C ALA A 94 -15.07 9.74 -5.89
N GLY A 95 -15.02 8.53 -6.47
CA GLY A 95 -13.80 7.74 -6.63
C GLY A 95 -13.69 6.55 -5.68
N ALA A 96 -14.76 6.08 -5.06
CA ALA A 96 -14.77 4.78 -4.39
C ALA A 96 -14.62 3.65 -5.42
N ASP A 97 -13.97 2.55 -5.02
CA ASP A 97 -13.73 1.39 -5.89
C ASP A 97 -14.83 0.34 -5.78
N ASP A 98 -15.60 0.38 -4.70
CA ASP A 98 -16.77 -0.48 -4.49
C ASP A 98 -17.69 0.12 -3.40
N TYR A 99 -18.92 -0.38 -3.33
CA TYR A 99 -19.97 0.09 -2.43
C TYR A 99 -20.74 -1.10 -1.89
N MET A 100 -21.05 -1.10 -0.60
CA MET A 100 -21.84 -2.12 0.08
C MET A 100 -22.84 -1.47 1.02
N THR A 101 -24.10 -1.86 0.93
CA THR A 101 -25.14 -1.37 1.84
C THR A 101 -25.23 -2.20 3.12
N LYS A 102 -25.51 -1.55 4.24
CA LYS A 102 -25.88 -2.21 5.49
C LYS A 102 -27.27 -2.86 5.35
N PRO A 103 -27.54 -4.03 5.95
CA PRO A 103 -26.76 -4.72 6.99
C PRO A 103 -25.53 -5.45 6.44
N ILE A 104 -24.45 -5.42 7.25
CA ILE A 104 -23.15 -6.00 6.88
C ILE A 104 -23.25 -7.53 6.81
N ARG A 105 -23.04 -8.08 5.63
CA ARG A 105 -22.96 -9.52 5.37
C ARG A 105 -21.49 -9.95 5.31
N ALA A 106 -21.05 -10.71 6.31
CA ALA A 106 -19.64 -11.04 6.48
C ALA A 106 -18.98 -11.68 5.25
N LEU A 107 -19.65 -12.65 4.61
CA LEU A 107 -19.12 -13.32 3.41
C LEU A 107 -19.02 -12.37 2.21
N GLU A 108 -19.99 -11.46 2.05
CA GLU A 108 -19.98 -10.46 0.99
C GLU A 108 -18.85 -9.46 1.22
N LEU A 109 -18.70 -8.93 2.43
CA LEU A 109 -17.61 -8.03 2.81
C LEU A 109 -16.25 -8.66 2.50
N GLN A 110 -16.03 -9.91 2.93
CA GLN A 110 -14.79 -10.63 2.68
C GLN A 110 -14.51 -10.80 1.17
N ALA A 111 -15.54 -11.16 0.40
CA ALA A 111 -15.39 -11.34 -1.06
C ALA A 111 -15.03 -10.03 -1.77
N ARG A 112 -15.69 -8.92 -1.41
CA ARG A 112 -15.42 -7.58 -1.96
C ARG A 112 -14.01 -7.12 -1.62
N VAL A 113 -13.61 -7.19 -0.36
CA VAL A 113 -12.25 -6.82 0.09
C VAL A 113 -11.20 -7.67 -0.62
N THR A 114 -11.40 -8.98 -0.74
CA THR A 114 -10.48 -9.87 -1.47
C THR A 114 -10.35 -9.46 -2.95
N ALA A 115 -11.46 -9.15 -3.61
CA ALA A 115 -11.47 -8.71 -5.00
C ALA A 115 -10.76 -7.37 -5.21
N LEU A 116 -10.98 -6.42 -4.31
CA LEU A 116 -10.33 -5.11 -4.31
C LEU A 116 -8.82 -5.23 -4.14
N LEU A 117 -8.37 -5.98 -3.12
CA LEU A 117 -6.94 -6.20 -2.86
C LEU A 117 -6.25 -6.93 -4.01
N ARG A 118 -6.89 -7.94 -4.62
CA ARG A 118 -6.33 -8.64 -5.79
C ARG A 118 -6.15 -7.71 -6.99
N ARG A 119 -7.08 -6.78 -7.23
CA ARG A 119 -6.96 -5.78 -8.31
C ARG A 119 -5.87 -4.75 -8.03
N ALA A 120 -5.79 -4.28 -6.79
CA ALA A 120 -4.82 -3.25 -6.41
C ALA A 120 -3.39 -3.78 -6.31
N TYR A 121 -3.22 -5.05 -5.91
CA TYR A 121 -1.91 -5.67 -5.62
C TYR A 121 -1.75 -7.04 -6.31
N PRO A 122 -1.75 -7.11 -7.64
CA PRO A 122 -1.67 -8.38 -8.37
C PRO A 122 -0.38 -9.15 -8.05
N GLU A 123 0.73 -8.46 -7.80
CA GLU A 123 2.03 -9.07 -7.50
C GLU A 123 2.11 -9.72 -6.12
N THR A 124 1.32 -9.24 -5.13
CA THR A 124 1.33 -9.83 -3.78
C THR A 124 0.62 -11.18 -3.70
N THR A 125 -0.15 -11.54 -4.71
CA THR A 125 -0.80 -12.87 -4.81
C THR A 125 0.13 -13.94 -5.39
N ARG A 126 1.27 -13.55 -5.94
CA ARG A 126 2.29 -14.50 -6.41
C ARG A 126 3.15 -14.96 -5.22
N PRO A 127 3.46 -16.28 -5.11
CA PRO A 127 4.43 -16.73 -4.13
C PRO A 127 5.75 -15.97 -4.37
N VAL A 128 6.39 -15.55 -3.27
CA VAL A 128 7.71 -14.88 -3.35
C VAL A 128 8.66 -15.80 -4.12
N GLN A 129 8.80 -15.58 -5.41
CA GLN A 129 9.82 -16.25 -6.19
C GLN A 129 11.18 -15.76 -5.67
N PRO A 130 12.19 -16.62 -5.59
CA PRO A 130 13.53 -16.24 -5.15
C PRO A 130 14.22 -15.22 -6.08
N GLY A 131 13.53 -14.74 -7.15
CA GLY A 131 14.05 -13.76 -8.09
C GLY A 131 13.02 -12.78 -8.62
N PHE A 132 13.40 -11.51 -8.73
CA PHE A 132 12.68 -10.45 -9.43
C PHE A 132 13.58 -9.95 -10.57
N GLY A 133 13.31 -10.37 -11.79
CA GLY A 133 14.18 -10.04 -12.91
C GLY A 133 15.63 -10.49 -12.64
N ASP A 134 16.56 -9.55 -12.65
CA ASP A 134 18.00 -9.79 -12.40
C ASP A 134 18.37 -9.92 -10.91
N TYR A 135 17.40 -9.75 -9.97
CA TYR A 135 17.63 -9.84 -8.53
C TYR A 135 17.31 -11.25 -8.01
N VAL A 136 18.26 -11.88 -7.36
CA VAL A 136 18.09 -13.20 -6.72
C VAL A 136 18.37 -13.08 -5.23
N PHE A 137 17.45 -13.59 -4.40
CA PHE A 137 17.52 -13.58 -2.94
C PHE A 137 17.93 -14.94 -2.40
N ASP A 138 19.06 -15.02 -1.72
CA ASP A 138 19.41 -16.15 -0.85
C ASP A 138 18.97 -15.85 0.59
N LEU A 139 17.83 -16.43 0.97
CA LEU A 139 17.24 -16.21 2.30
C LEU A 139 18.07 -16.86 3.44
N HIS A 140 18.83 -17.94 3.14
CA HIS A 140 19.66 -18.63 4.14
C HIS A 140 20.93 -17.84 4.44
N ARG A 141 21.57 -17.34 3.38
CA ARG A 141 22.78 -16.52 3.52
C ARG A 141 22.49 -15.06 3.82
N ARG A 142 21.24 -14.64 3.66
CA ARG A 142 20.80 -13.25 3.74
C ARG A 142 21.56 -12.36 2.75
N GLU A 143 21.68 -12.85 1.52
CA GLU A 143 22.37 -12.17 0.43
C GLU A 143 21.41 -11.84 -0.71
N ILE A 144 21.74 -10.79 -1.45
CA ILE A 144 21.06 -10.45 -2.71
C ILE A 144 22.13 -10.37 -3.79
N SER A 145 21.87 -11.05 -4.91
CA SER A 145 22.69 -10.88 -6.10
C SER A 145 21.92 -10.11 -7.18
N LEU A 146 22.64 -9.27 -7.90
CA LEU A 146 22.17 -8.58 -9.10
C LEU A 146 22.99 -9.06 -10.29
N ARG A 147 22.32 -9.64 -11.29
CA ARG A 147 22.98 -10.23 -12.48
C ARG A 147 24.07 -11.24 -12.12
N GLY A 148 23.79 -12.08 -11.11
CA GLY A 148 24.70 -13.12 -10.63
C GLY A 148 25.87 -12.62 -9.75
N LYS A 149 25.96 -11.32 -9.47
CA LYS A 149 26.99 -10.76 -8.57
C LYS A 149 26.36 -10.44 -7.22
N VAL A 150 26.91 -10.99 -6.14
CA VAL A 150 26.50 -10.70 -4.77
C VAL A 150 26.76 -9.23 -4.46
N VAL A 151 25.74 -8.55 -3.92
CA VAL A 151 25.83 -7.15 -3.51
C VAL A 151 26.14 -7.07 -2.01
N ASP A 152 27.17 -6.34 -1.64
CA ASP A 152 27.55 -6.12 -0.24
C ASP A 152 26.56 -5.20 0.47
N LEU A 153 25.67 -5.82 1.27
CA LEU A 153 24.63 -5.15 2.04
C LEU A 153 24.84 -5.32 3.53
N LYS A 154 24.67 -4.23 4.27
CA LYS A 154 24.57 -4.31 5.73
C LYS A 154 23.28 -5.04 6.14
N PRO A 155 23.20 -5.63 7.36
CA PRO A 155 22.01 -6.37 7.78
C PRO A 155 20.69 -5.61 7.62
N LYS A 156 20.66 -4.32 8.00
CA LYS A 156 19.44 -3.49 7.85
C LYS A 156 19.14 -3.10 6.41
N GLU A 157 20.13 -3.00 5.55
CA GLU A 157 19.93 -2.79 4.11
C GLU A 157 19.30 -4.04 3.46
N TYR A 158 19.76 -5.24 3.85
CA TYR A 158 19.17 -6.49 3.40
C TYR A 158 17.70 -6.62 3.85
N GLU A 159 17.41 -6.36 5.13
CA GLU A 159 16.06 -6.41 5.67
C GLU A 159 15.12 -5.43 4.95
N LEU A 160 15.58 -4.19 4.72
CA LEU A 160 14.83 -3.19 3.98
C LEU A 160 14.58 -3.62 2.53
N ALA A 161 15.60 -4.15 1.84
CA ALA A 161 15.44 -4.67 0.49
C ALA A 161 14.39 -5.79 0.44
N LEU A 162 14.55 -6.80 1.30
CA LEU A 162 13.62 -7.94 1.37
C LEU A 162 12.18 -7.47 1.65
N PHE A 163 12.02 -6.47 2.52
CA PHE A 163 10.71 -5.90 2.83
C PHE A 163 10.09 -5.18 1.64
N LEU A 164 10.87 -4.38 0.89
CA LEU A 164 10.42 -3.71 -0.32
C LEU A 164 9.95 -4.73 -1.38
N PHE A 165 10.78 -5.71 -1.67
CA PHE A 165 10.51 -6.72 -2.70
C PHE A 165 9.33 -7.65 -2.34
N ARG A 166 9.00 -7.78 -1.05
CA ARG A 166 7.80 -8.49 -0.57
C ARG A 166 6.53 -7.65 -0.60
N ASN A 167 6.65 -6.33 -0.79
CA ASN A 167 5.53 -5.40 -0.74
C ASN A 167 5.48 -4.50 -1.99
N PRO A 168 5.52 -5.07 -3.22
CA PRO A 168 5.47 -4.26 -4.44
C PRO A 168 4.12 -3.52 -4.54
N GLY A 169 4.16 -2.31 -5.07
CA GLY A 169 2.99 -1.44 -5.26
C GLY A 169 2.48 -0.77 -3.98
N ARG A 170 2.85 -1.25 -2.79
CA ARG A 170 2.35 -0.73 -1.52
C ARG A 170 3.03 0.58 -1.13
N LEU A 171 2.26 1.50 -0.55
CA LEU A 171 2.82 2.65 0.17
C LEU A 171 3.36 2.17 1.52
N LEU A 172 4.64 2.40 1.75
CA LEU A 172 5.34 2.11 3.01
C LEU A 172 5.76 3.43 3.64
N THR A 173 5.04 3.86 4.68
CA THR A 173 5.37 5.11 5.38
C THR A 173 6.69 4.96 6.15
N HIS A 174 7.38 6.09 6.39
CA HIS A 174 8.61 6.08 7.18
C HIS A 174 8.40 5.43 8.55
N GLN A 175 7.28 5.75 9.22
CA GLN A 175 6.97 5.18 10.53
C GLN A 175 6.72 3.68 10.46
N HIS A 176 5.94 3.21 9.47
CA HIS A 176 5.71 1.78 9.27
C HIS A 176 7.03 1.02 9.02
N LEU A 177 7.93 1.59 8.21
CA LEU A 177 9.26 0.99 7.99
C LEU A 177 10.10 0.95 9.27
N LEU A 178 10.05 2.00 10.12
CA LEU A 178 10.75 2.01 11.40
C LEU A 178 10.20 0.94 12.35
N GLU A 179 8.90 0.82 12.49
CA GLU A 179 8.25 -0.17 13.35
C GLU A 179 8.59 -1.60 12.91
N GLU A 180 8.47 -1.91 11.61
CA GLU A 180 8.69 -3.26 11.08
C GLU A 180 10.18 -3.68 11.10
N LEU A 181 11.08 -2.76 10.79
CA LEU A 181 12.49 -3.10 10.61
C LEU A 181 13.38 -2.76 11.81
N TRP A 182 13.01 -1.77 12.62
CA TRP A 182 13.79 -1.37 13.81
C TRP A 182 13.05 -1.63 15.11
N GLY A 183 11.78 -2.07 15.07
CA GLY A 183 10.98 -2.41 16.25
C GLY A 183 10.54 -1.19 17.07
N THR A 184 10.70 0.02 16.56
CA THR A 184 10.35 1.26 17.26
C THR A 184 10.11 2.41 16.31
N SER A 185 9.18 3.28 16.68
CA SER A 185 8.93 4.56 16.00
C SER A 185 9.71 5.73 16.64
N ALA A 186 10.48 5.47 17.71
CA ALA A 186 11.23 6.52 18.43
C ALA A 186 12.53 6.95 17.71
N ILE A 187 12.94 6.24 16.67
CA ILE A 187 14.11 6.59 15.85
C ILE A 187 13.73 7.64 14.81
N ASP A 188 14.64 8.57 14.54
CA ASP A 188 14.44 9.59 13.50
C ASP A 188 14.20 8.95 12.12
N THR A 189 13.17 9.41 11.44
CA THR A 189 12.79 8.96 10.08
C THR A 189 13.91 9.14 9.06
N ARG A 190 14.89 10.02 9.30
CA ARG A 190 16.12 10.17 8.51
C ARG A 190 16.90 8.86 8.38
N THR A 191 16.80 7.98 9.39
CA THR A 191 17.40 6.64 9.35
C THR A 191 16.90 5.84 8.14
N VAL A 192 15.58 5.83 7.92
CA VAL A 192 14.98 5.17 6.74
C VAL A 192 15.47 5.81 5.45
N THR A 193 15.48 7.13 5.38
CA THR A 193 15.92 7.87 4.19
C THR A 193 17.35 7.56 3.82
N THR A 194 18.25 7.51 4.82
CA THR A 194 19.67 7.18 4.61
C THR A 194 19.83 5.74 4.09
N HIS A 195 19.20 4.76 4.72
CA HIS A 195 19.26 3.37 4.27
C HIS A 195 18.63 3.18 2.89
N MET A 196 17.52 3.86 2.60
CA MET A 196 16.87 3.84 1.29
C MET A 196 17.79 4.39 0.19
N SER A 197 18.46 5.51 0.46
CA SER A 197 19.43 6.11 -0.49
C SER A 197 20.60 5.17 -0.79
N GLN A 198 21.17 4.54 0.25
CA GLN A 198 22.26 3.57 0.09
C GLN A 198 21.78 2.33 -0.68
N LEU A 199 20.61 1.82 -0.33
CA LEU A 199 20.01 0.64 -0.98
C LEU A 199 19.76 0.88 -2.47
N ARG A 200 19.17 2.03 -2.83
CA ARG A 200 18.91 2.40 -4.24
C ARG A 200 20.20 2.41 -5.06
N ARG A 201 21.31 2.91 -4.47
CA ARG A 201 22.61 2.94 -5.13
C ARG A 201 23.22 1.55 -5.25
N LYS A 202 23.21 0.75 -4.17
CA LYS A 202 23.88 -0.56 -4.12
C LYS A 202 23.19 -1.60 -4.99
N LEU A 203 21.87 -1.66 -4.94
CA LEU A 203 21.04 -2.58 -5.73
C LEU A 203 20.66 -2.01 -7.10
N ASP A 204 21.10 -0.80 -7.44
CA ASP A 204 20.76 -0.13 -8.70
C ASP A 204 19.24 -0.20 -9.01
N LEU A 205 18.43 0.21 -8.01
CA LEU A 205 16.94 0.15 -8.11
C LEU A 205 16.44 1.22 -9.10
N ARG A 206 16.52 0.91 -10.39
CA ARG A 206 16.20 1.80 -11.50
C ARG A 206 15.29 1.09 -12.52
N PRO A 207 14.54 1.87 -13.32
CA PRO A 207 13.66 1.32 -14.37
C PRO A 207 14.35 0.34 -15.32
N GLN A 208 15.62 0.57 -15.67
CA GLN A 208 16.41 -0.30 -16.56
C GLN A 208 16.61 -1.72 -16.00
N ASN A 209 16.48 -1.88 -14.68
CA ASN A 209 16.55 -3.17 -14.00
C ASN A 209 15.15 -3.72 -13.64
N GLY A 210 14.09 -3.20 -14.28
CA GLY A 210 12.71 -3.65 -14.08
C GLY A 210 12.09 -3.26 -12.73
N VAL A 211 12.72 -2.35 -11.97
CA VAL A 211 12.23 -1.92 -10.65
C VAL A 211 12.50 -0.44 -10.42
N ARG A 212 11.68 0.19 -9.57
CA ARG A 212 12.01 1.53 -9.06
C ARG A 212 11.45 1.74 -7.66
N VAL A 213 12.07 2.66 -6.91
CA VAL A 213 11.53 3.17 -5.65
C VAL A 213 11.07 4.59 -5.85
N VAL A 214 9.77 4.82 -5.71
CA VAL A 214 9.13 6.13 -5.87
C VAL A 214 8.94 6.74 -4.47
N PRO A 215 9.50 7.94 -4.20
CA PRO A 215 9.18 8.65 -2.98
C PRO A 215 7.75 9.19 -3.06
N VAL A 216 6.98 9.02 -1.98
CA VAL A 216 5.67 9.66 -1.80
C VAL A 216 5.87 10.78 -0.80
N TYR A 217 5.79 12.03 -1.29
CA TYR A 217 6.17 13.21 -0.54
C TYR A 217 5.54 13.29 0.86
N GLY A 218 6.36 13.50 1.87
CA GLY A 218 5.93 13.61 3.27
C GLY A 218 5.49 12.30 3.93
N LEU A 219 5.34 11.21 3.19
CA LEU A 219 4.79 9.95 3.70
C LEU A 219 5.84 8.82 3.76
N GLY A 220 6.48 8.48 2.64
CA GLY A 220 7.38 7.34 2.59
C GLY A 220 7.76 6.94 1.17
N TYR A 221 7.74 5.63 0.90
CA TYR A 221 8.19 5.08 -0.37
C TYR A 221 7.21 4.05 -0.92
N ARG A 222 7.20 3.89 -2.25
CA ARG A 222 6.54 2.82 -2.97
C ARG A 222 7.57 2.12 -3.86
N PHE A 223 7.68 0.81 -3.71
CA PHE A 223 8.50 -0.03 -4.58
C PHE A 223 7.63 -0.54 -5.73
N GLU A 224 8.08 -0.36 -6.94
CA GLU A 224 7.35 -0.77 -8.15
C GLU A 224 8.20 -1.75 -8.96
N VAL A 225 7.56 -2.82 -9.41
CA VAL A 225 8.07 -3.74 -10.42
C VAL A 225 7.53 -3.26 -11.76
N LEU A 226 8.39 -3.12 -12.75
CA LEU A 226 8.04 -2.65 -14.08
C LEU A 226 8.01 -3.84 -15.04
N ASP A 227 6.93 -3.99 -15.77
CA ASP A 227 6.87 -4.96 -16.86
C ASP A 227 7.83 -4.55 -17.99
N SER A 228 8.42 -5.52 -18.65
CA SER A 228 9.43 -5.33 -19.72
C SER A 228 8.93 -4.50 -20.93
N ALA A 229 7.66 -4.11 -20.94
CA ALA A 229 7.03 -3.33 -22.02
C ALA A 229 7.16 -1.80 -21.86
N GLU A 230 7.60 -1.29 -20.72
CA GLU A 230 7.70 0.17 -20.45
C GLU A 230 9.13 0.74 -20.52
N THR A 231 10.04 0.07 -21.20
CA THR A 231 11.36 0.69 -21.46
C THR A 231 11.18 1.77 -22.53
N PRO A 232 11.37 3.07 -22.23
CA PRO A 232 11.28 4.10 -23.25
C PRO A 232 12.38 3.84 -24.27
N THR A 233 12.02 3.45 -25.50
CA THR A 233 12.89 3.48 -26.66
C THR A 233 13.34 4.92 -26.86
N ASN A 234 14.60 5.17 -26.57
CA ASN A 234 15.26 6.43 -26.87
C ASN A 234 15.41 6.52 -28.41
N THR A 235 14.42 7.08 -29.08
CA THR A 235 14.49 7.47 -30.48
C THR A 235 15.41 8.68 -30.55
N ASN A 236 16.71 8.44 -30.58
CA ASN A 236 17.65 9.39 -31.16
C ASN A 236 17.34 9.49 -32.65
N ASN A 237 16.66 10.55 -33.00
CA ASN A 237 16.47 10.99 -34.36
C ASN A 237 17.79 11.63 -34.83
N ASP A 238 18.70 10.81 -35.37
CA ASP A 238 19.81 11.31 -36.17
C ASP A 238 19.22 11.75 -37.52
N ALA A 239 18.96 13.03 -37.61
CA ALA A 239 18.76 13.70 -38.86
C ALA A 239 20.00 14.56 -39.15
N SER A 240 20.81 14.14 -40.06
CA SER A 240 21.80 14.97 -40.79
C SER A 240 21.94 14.46 -42.20
N PRO A 241 22.36 15.30 -43.10
CA PRO A 241 21.92 16.62 -43.56
C PRO A 241 21.24 16.53 -44.94
#